data_f46925736a240be13e59582436003911
#
_entry.id   f46925736a240be13e59582436003911
#
_cell.length_a   1.000
_cell.length_b   1.000
_cell.length_c   1.000
_cell.angle_alpha   90.00
_cell.angle_beta   90.00
_cell.angle_gamma   90.00
#
_symmetry.space_group_name_H-M   'P 1'
#
loop_
_entity.id
_entity.type
_entity.pdbx_description
1 polymer ?
#
loop_
_entity_poly.entity_id
_entity_poly.type
_entity_poly.pdbx_seq_one_letter_code
_entity_poly.pdbx_strand_id
1 'polypeptide(L)'
;LVTGESLGQVASQTMLALGVTEDVVSMPVLRPLIGMDKVEIIRIAREIGTYETSILPYEDCCTVFTPRHPATRPALEDVRAAEAALDVDALVAEALSGETWIRVKITDEPRI
;
A
#
# COMPACT_ATOMS: atom_id res chain seq x y z
N LEU A 1 0.77 -10.60 -6.06
CA LEU A 1 1.11 -9.45 -5.22
C LEU A 1 1.04 -9.84 -3.74
N VAL A 2 1.87 -9.23 -2.91
CA VAL A 2 1.79 -9.33 -1.44
C VAL A 2 1.68 -7.91 -0.89
N THR A 3 0.66 -7.64 -0.08
CA THR A 3 0.42 -6.31 0.48
C THR A 3 0.37 -6.36 2.01
N GLY A 4 0.66 -5.23 2.66
CA GLY A 4 0.62 -5.07 4.11
C GLY A 4 -0.72 -4.52 4.64
N GLU A 5 -1.78 -4.64 3.88
CA GLU A 5 -3.11 -4.13 4.26
C GLU A 5 -3.70 -4.87 5.45
N SER A 6 -4.36 -4.11 6.33
CA SER A 6 -5.15 -4.63 7.45
C SER A 6 -6.49 -3.90 7.53
N LEU A 7 -7.58 -4.65 7.71
CA LEU A 7 -8.92 -4.07 7.74
C LEU A 7 -9.09 -3.06 8.87
N GLY A 8 -9.64 -1.89 8.54
CA GLY A 8 -10.01 -0.88 9.51
C GLY A 8 -8.86 -0.05 10.10
N GLN A 9 -7.62 -0.23 9.64
CA GLN A 9 -6.48 0.55 10.14
C GLN A 9 -6.51 1.99 9.63
N VAL A 10 -6.90 2.18 8.38
CA VAL A 10 -7.09 3.51 7.75
C VAL A 10 -8.34 3.53 6.90
N ALA A 11 -8.78 4.72 6.51
CA ALA A 11 -10.04 4.91 5.76
C ALA A 11 -10.07 4.17 4.41
N SER A 12 -8.92 3.96 3.78
CA SER A 12 -8.78 3.22 2.51
C SER A 12 -8.77 1.69 2.67
N GLN A 13 -8.65 1.17 3.89
CA GLN A 13 -8.59 -0.28 4.16
C GLN A 13 -9.94 -0.82 4.66
N THR A 14 -11.01 -0.49 3.96
CA THR A 14 -12.33 -1.11 4.13
C THR A 14 -12.50 -2.24 3.11
N MET A 15 -13.41 -3.19 3.37
CA MET A 15 -13.71 -4.28 2.42
C MET A 15 -14.07 -3.77 1.03
N LEU A 16 -14.87 -2.69 0.96
CA LEU A 16 -15.27 -2.11 -0.32
C LEU A 16 -14.11 -1.43 -1.04
N ALA A 17 -13.28 -0.67 -0.31
CA ALA A 17 -12.11 -0.03 -0.89
C ALA A 17 -11.08 -1.05 -1.39
N LEU A 18 -10.84 -2.13 -0.64
CA LEU A 18 -9.95 -3.23 -1.07
C LEU A 18 -10.51 -3.94 -2.31
N GLY A 19 -11.84 -4.13 -2.41
CA GLY A 19 -12.47 -4.68 -3.61
C GLY A 19 -12.28 -3.82 -4.85
N VAL A 20 -12.31 -2.49 -4.69
CA VAL A 20 -12.06 -1.55 -5.79
C VAL A 20 -10.59 -1.63 -6.26
N THR A 21 -9.63 -1.65 -5.32
CA THR A 21 -8.20 -1.75 -5.69
C THR A 21 -7.85 -3.12 -6.28
N GLU A 22 -8.56 -4.18 -5.91
CA GLU A 22 -8.36 -5.53 -6.47
C GLU A 22 -8.88 -5.66 -7.91
N ASP A 23 -9.86 -4.87 -8.30
CA ASP A 23 -10.48 -4.92 -9.62
C ASP A 23 -9.49 -4.62 -10.77
N VAL A 24 -8.45 -3.84 -10.50
CA VAL A 24 -7.44 -3.45 -11.52
C VAL A 24 -6.27 -4.43 -11.64
N VAL A 25 -6.22 -5.49 -10.83
CA VAL A 25 -5.13 -6.47 -10.88
C VAL A 25 -5.62 -7.83 -11.36
N SER A 26 -4.84 -8.47 -12.23
CA SER A 26 -5.15 -9.78 -12.81
C SER A 26 -4.48 -10.94 -12.08
N MET A 27 -3.62 -10.68 -11.10
CA MET A 27 -2.90 -11.69 -10.33
C MET A 27 -3.46 -11.80 -8.89
N PRO A 28 -3.30 -12.95 -8.22
CA PRO A 28 -3.70 -13.10 -6.83
C PRO A 28 -3.07 -12.05 -5.91
N VAL A 29 -3.85 -11.46 -5.02
CA VAL A 29 -3.38 -10.54 -3.98
C VAL A 29 -3.39 -11.25 -2.63
N LEU A 30 -2.21 -11.45 -2.06
CA LEU A 30 -2.03 -12.05 -0.74
C LEU A 30 -1.93 -10.94 0.32
N ARG A 31 -2.79 -11.02 1.32
CA ARG A 31 -2.88 -10.04 2.41
C ARG A 31 -2.65 -10.73 3.76
N PRO A 32 -1.39 -11.06 4.11
CA PRO A 32 -1.10 -11.85 5.30
C PRO A 32 -1.52 -11.16 6.61
N LEU A 33 -1.69 -9.85 6.62
CA LEU A 33 -2.03 -9.06 7.79
C LEU A 33 -3.51 -8.66 7.85
N ILE A 34 -4.34 -9.10 6.92
CA ILE A 34 -5.69 -8.56 6.68
C ILE A 34 -6.62 -8.59 7.91
N GLY A 35 -6.50 -9.59 8.74
CA GLY A 35 -7.33 -9.77 9.94
C GLY A 35 -6.61 -9.41 11.25
N MET A 36 -5.41 -8.87 11.19
CA MET A 36 -4.61 -8.56 12.38
C MET A 36 -4.82 -7.12 12.80
N ASP A 37 -4.83 -6.86 14.10
CA ASP A 37 -4.80 -5.51 14.61
C ASP A 37 -3.37 -4.93 14.63
N LYS A 38 -3.27 -3.63 14.89
CA LYS A 38 -1.97 -2.92 14.87
C LYS A 38 -1.00 -3.46 15.93
N VAL A 39 -1.50 -3.91 17.08
CA VAL A 39 -0.66 -4.42 18.18
C VAL A 39 -0.05 -5.77 17.79
N GLU A 40 -0.84 -6.63 17.14
CA GLU A 40 -0.36 -7.92 16.63
C GLU A 40 0.71 -7.74 15.56
N ILE A 41 0.47 -6.81 14.62
CA ILE A 41 1.42 -6.49 13.54
C ILE A 41 2.74 -5.96 14.13
N ILE A 42 2.68 -5.05 15.12
CA ILE A 42 3.87 -4.53 15.80
C ILE A 42 4.63 -5.65 16.52
N ARG A 43 3.92 -6.58 17.17
CA ARG A 43 4.56 -7.72 17.83
C ARG A 43 5.35 -8.57 16.83
N ILE A 44 4.74 -8.91 15.70
CA ILE A 44 5.41 -9.65 14.62
C ILE A 44 6.60 -8.87 14.06
N ALA A 45 6.44 -7.58 13.80
CA ALA A 45 7.53 -6.74 13.30
C ALA A 45 8.74 -6.72 14.24
N ARG A 46 8.52 -6.73 15.56
CA ARG A 46 9.59 -6.86 16.56
C ARG A 46 10.25 -8.23 16.53
N GLU A 47 9.46 -9.31 16.44
CA GLU A 47 9.97 -10.68 16.37
C GLU A 47 10.86 -10.91 15.17
N ILE A 48 10.51 -10.34 14.01
CA ILE A 48 11.30 -10.48 12.77
C ILE A 48 12.36 -9.38 12.58
N GLY A 49 12.51 -8.47 13.54
CA GLY A 49 13.55 -7.44 13.55
C GLY A 49 13.34 -6.28 12.57
N THR A 50 12.11 -6.04 12.09
CA THR A 50 11.81 -4.95 11.14
C THR A 50 11.21 -3.71 11.80
N TYR A 51 10.82 -3.79 13.07
CA TYR A 51 10.11 -2.71 13.75
C TYR A 51 10.91 -1.42 13.81
N GLU A 52 12.17 -1.48 14.23
CA GLU A 52 13.03 -0.30 14.40
C GLU A 52 13.26 0.44 13.07
N THR A 53 13.36 -0.29 11.97
CA THR A 53 13.43 0.31 10.63
C THR A 53 12.09 0.95 10.24
N SER A 54 10.98 0.31 10.59
CA SER A 54 9.62 0.76 10.21
C SER A 54 9.20 2.07 10.91
N ILE A 55 9.78 2.39 12.07
CA ILE A 55 9.47 3.61 12.83
C ILE A 55 10.43 4.77 12.56
N LEU A 56 11.43 4.59 11.69
CA LEU A 56 12.30 5.69 11.30
C LEU A 56 11.49 6.84 10.70
N PRO A 57 11.79 8.10 11.07
CA PRO A 57 11.07 9.24 10.54
C PRO A 57 11.29 9.34 9.02
N TYR A 58 10.22 9.25 8.28
CA TYR A 58 10.17 9.41 6.83
C TYR A 58 8.88 10.13 6.44
N GLU A 59 8.90 10.79 5.30
CA GLU A 59 7.69 11.47 4.81
C GLU A 59 6.59 10.45 4.48
N ASP A 60 5.38 10.73 4.97
CA ASP A 60 4.21 9.90 4.75
C ASP A 60 3.21 10.62 3.82
N CYS A 61 2.90 9.99 2.69
CA CYS A 61 1.91 10.49 1.74
C CYS A 61 0.52 10.68 2.36
N CYS A 62 0.18 9.95 3.42
CA CYS A 62 -1.09 10.06 4.13
C CYS A 62 -1.34 11.46 4.71
N THR A 63 -0.30 12.22 5.02
CA THR A 63 -0.45 13.59 5.54
C THR A 63 -0.67 14.63 4.45
N VAL A 64 -0.23 14.36 3.23
CA VAL A 64 -0.27 15.30 2.09
C VAL A 64 -1.54 15.14 1.27
N PHE A 65 -1.98 13.91 1.03
CA PHE A 65 -3.06 13.59 0.09
C PHE A 65 -4.37 13.17 0.78
N THR A 66 -4.50 13.32 2.10
CA THR A 66 -5.72 12.94 2.80
C THR A 66 -6.85 13.94 2.51
N PRO A 67 -7.94 13.51 1.85
CA PRO A 67 -9.10 14.36 1.65
C PRO A 67 -9.80 14.63 2.99
N ARG A 68 -10.49 15.78 3.11
CA ARG A 68 -11.26 16.12 4.32
C ARG A 68 -12.34 15.09 4.65
N HIS A 69 -12.88 14.43 3.63
CA HIS A 69 -13.91 13.40 3.74
C HIS A 69 -13.50 12.19 2.89
N PRO A 70 -12.71 11.27 3.43
CA PRO A 70 -12.30 10.08 2.69
C PRO A 70 -13.50 9.17 2.40
N ALA A 71 -13.56 8.64 1.19
CA ALA A 71 -14.57 7.67 0.79
C ALA A 71 -14.28 6.30 1.40
N THR A 72 -14.93 5.97 2.50
CA THR A 72 -14.79 4.65 3.16
C THR A 72 -15.64 3.55 2.54
N ARG A 73 -16.57 3.93 1.65
CA ARG A 73 -17.46 3.02 0.92
C ARG A 73 -17.50 3.39 -0.55
N PRO A 74 -16.38 3.31 -1.27
CA PRO A 74 -16.36 3.63 -2.69
C PRO A 74 -17.18 2.60 -3.46
N ALA A 75 -17.98 3.09 -4.42
CA ALA A 75 -18.58 2.23 -5.42
C ALA A 75 -17.60 2.08 -6.60
N LEU A 76 -17.43 0.87 -7.10
CA LEU A 76 -16.50 0.58 -8.19
C LEU A 76 -16.78 1.41 -9.44
N GLU A 77 -18.05 1.59 -9.78
CA GLU A 77 -18.47 2.38 -10.95
C GLU A 77 -18.10 3.86 -10.82
N ASP A 78 -18.25 4.43 -9.62
CA ASP A 78 -17.88 5.83 -9.36
C ASP A 78 -16.37 6.04 -9.49
N VAL A 79 -15.58 5.08 -8.99
CA VAL A 79 -14.12 5.14 -9.09
C VAL A 79 -13.68 5.01 -10.55
N ARG A 80 -14.22 4.05 -11.30
CA ARG A 80 -13.94 3.90 -12.74
C ARG A 80 -14.32 5.15 -13.54
N ALA A 81 -15.45 5.77 -13.22
CA ALA A 81 -15.87 7.01 -13.87
C ALA A 81 -14.90 8.17 -13.58
N ALA A 82 -14.41 8.26 -12.34
CA ALA A 82 -13.42 9.27 -11.97
C ALA A 82 -12.06 9.03 -12.65
N GLU A 83 -11.61 7.77 -12.72
CA GLU A 83 -10.35 7.38 -13.38
C GLU A 83 -10.39 7.54 -14.90
N ALA A 84 -11.55 7.49 -15.52
CA ALA A 84 -11.69 7.65 -16.96
C ALA A 84 -11.16 8.99 -17.50
N ALA A 85 -10.99 9.99 -16.64
CA ALA A 85 -10.37 11.27 -16.99
C ALA A 85 -8.82 11.24 -16.98
N LEU A 86 -8.21 10.15 -16.53
CA LEU A 86 -6.76 9.99 -16.41
C LEU A 86 -6.21 9.22 -17.63
N ASP A 87 -5.07 9.64 -18.12
CA ASP A 87 -4.27 8.84 -19.06
C ASP A 87 -3.44 7.84 -18.24
N VAL A 88 -4.07 6.71 -17.89
CA VAL A 88 -3.48 5.69 -17.01
C VAL A 88 -2.21 5.11 -17.64
N ASP A 89 -2.21 4.86 -18.95
CA ASP A 89 -1.05 4.28 -19.65
C ASP A 89 0.15 5.23 -19.60
N ALA A 90 -0.06 6.52 -19.82
CA ALA A 90 1.00 7.52 -19.72
C ALA A 90 1.54 7.64 -18.28
N LEU A 91 0.67 7.64 -17.26
CA LEU A 91 1.08 7.70 -15.85
C LEU A 91 1.89 6.46 -15.43
N VAL A 92 1.47 5.28 -15.87
CA VAL A 92 2.20 4.02 -15.61
C VAL A 92 3.56 4.03 -16.32
N ALA A 93 3.61 4.47 -17.58
CA ALA A 93 4.86 4.56 -18.33
C ALA A 93 5.85 5.55 -17.67
N GLU A 94 5.36 6.70 -17.19
CA GLU A 94 6.16 7.67 -16.46
C GLU A 94 6.72 7.07 -15.15
N ALA A 95 5.89 6.40 -14.36
CA ALA A 95 6.32 5.75 -13.13
C ALA A 95 7.40 4.68 -13.38
N LEU A 96 7.23 3.86 -14.41
CA LEU A 96 8.21 2.83 -14.78
C LEU A 96 9.52 3.42 -15.34
N SER A 97 9.48 4.58 -15.98
CA SER A 97 10.70 5.23 -16.48
C SER A 97 11.67 5.67 -15.38
N GLY A 98 11.17 5.89 -14.17
CA GLY A 98 11.96 6.24 -12.98
C GLY A 98 12.47 5.05 -12.18
N GLU A 99 12.24 3.82 -12.65
CA GLU A 99 12.66 2.59 -11.95
C GLU A 99 14.18 2.49 -11.82
N THR A 100 14.65 2.14 -10.63
CA THR A 100 16.07 1.84 -10.37
C THR A 100 16.21 0.45 -9.76
N TRP A 101 17.20 -0.30 -10.24
CA TRP A 101 17.49 -1.64 -9.74
C TRP A 101 18.68 -1.62 -8.78
N ILE A 102 18.46 -2.07 -7.55
CA ILE A 102 19.52 -2.24 -6.55
C ILE A 102 19.72 -3.73 -6.31
N ARG A 103 20.93 -4.24 -6.55
CA ARG A 103 21.29 -5.61 -6.24
C ARG A 103 21.89 -5.68 -4.83
N VAL A 104 21.16 -6.28 -3.90
CA VAL A 104 21.62 -6.54 -2.53
C VAL A 104 22.16 -7.97 -2.45
N LYS A 105 23.37 -8.15 -1.86
CA LYS A 105 23.92 -9.49 -1.53
C LYS A 105 23.63 -9.78 -0.07
N ILE A 106 23.42 -11.07 0.25
CA ILE A 106 23.17 -11.52 1.63
C ILE A 106 24.32 -11.18 2.59
N THR A 107 25.54 -11.02 2.04
CA THR A 107 26.75 -10.66 2.81
C THR A 107 26.92 -9.15 3.02
N ASP A 108 26.07 -8.34 2.42
CA ASP A 108 26.14 -6.90 2.61
C ASP A 108 25.51 -6.58 3.98
N GLU A 109 26.29 -6.05 4.91
CA GLU A 109 25.75 -5.53 6.18
C GLU A 109 24.75 -4.41 5.88
N PRO A 110 23.60 -4.39 6.58
CA PRO A 110 22.65 -3.29 6.40
C PRO A 110 23.38 -1.98 6.77
N ARG A 111 23.48 -1.08 5.82
CA ARG A 111 23.92 0.29 6.09
C ARG A 111 22.79 1.00 6.80
N ILE A 112 22.86 1.02 8.14
CA ILE A 112 22.00 1.81 9.01
C ILE A 112 22.50 3.26 9.02
#